data_652dd0dfa4823611c428eedd8db057c8
#
_entry.id   652dd0dfa4823611c428eedd8db057c8
#
_cell.length_a   1.000
_cell.length_b   1.000
_cell.length_c   1.000
_cell.angle_alpha   90.00
_cell.angle_beta   90.00
_cell.angle_gamma   90.00
#
_symmetry.space_group_name_H-M   'P 1'
#
loop_
_entity.id
_entity.type
_entity.pdbx_description
1 polymer ?
#
loop_
_entity_poly.entity_id
_entity_poly.type
_entity_poly.pdbx_seq_one_letter_code
_entity_poly.pdbx_strand_id
1 'polypeptide(L)'
;MLVTTLTKRMAEELNKYLNRIGIFCQYIHSDVETLERVQIIENLRKGVIDVLIGVNLLREGLDLPEVSLVAILDADKEGFLRSTRSLTQTAGRAARHVNGKVIMYADQITRSMQETIDETNYRREKQLKYNAEHHITPKQIKKTIDTDLIPGNGKAYIEEEHRHLVADPVTEYMSKADIKKIWESTKAAMQKAAKELDFLEAARLRDEMYMLEEKLK
;
A
#
# COMPACT_ATOMS: atom_id res chain seq x y z
N MET A 1 -3.73 5.55 -14.23
CA MET A 1 -3.85 4.23 -14.88
C MET A 1 -2.99 3.22 -14.14
N LEU A 2 -3.44 1.94 -14.04
CA LEU A 2 -2.59 0.83 -13.55
C LEU A 2 -2.26 -0.11 -14.70
N VAL A 3 -1.03 -0.61 -14.76
CA VAL A 3 -0.58 -1.63 -15.72
C VAL A 3 0.03 -2.80 -14.97
N THR A 4 -0.46 -4.02 -15.21
CA THR A 4 0.12 -5.22 -14.61
C THR A 4 0.91 -6.01 -15.64
N THR A 5 2.15 -6.37 -15.28
CA THR A 5 3.07 -7.20 -16.07
C THR A 5 3.31 -8.54 -15.38
N LEU A 6 3.94 -9.47 -16.06
CA LEU A 6 4.30 -10.78 -15.49
C LEU A 6 5.68 -10.79 -14.84
N THR A 7 6.60 -9.94 -15.31
CA THR A 7 7.98 -9.92 -14.82
C THR A 7 8.44 -8.52 -14.45
N LYS A 8 9.42 -8.45 -13.53
CA LYS A 8 10.09 -7.19 -13.13
C LYS A 8 10.73 -6.52 -14.35
N ARG A 9 11.47 -7.28 -15.16
CA ARG A 9 12.14 -6.78 -16.36
C ARG A 9 11.16 -6.11 -17.32
N MET A 10 10.00 -6.74 -17.55
CA MET A 10 8.94 -6.17 -18.40
C MET A 10 8.40 -4.86 -17.84
N ALA A 11 8.22 -4.77 -16.50
CA ALA A 11 7.80 -3.54 -15.85
C ALA A 11 8.82 -2.41 -16.05
N GLU A 12 10.10 -2.69 -15.86
CA GLU A 12 11.19 -1.73 -16.04
C GLU A 12 11.34 -1.26 -17.49
N GLU A 13 11.31 -2.20 -18.44
CA GLU A 13 11.41 -1.89 -19.88
C GLU A 13 10.23 -1.06 -20.36
N LEU A 14 9.00 -1.40 -19.91
CA LEU A 14 7.80 -0.62 -20.21
C LEU A 14 7.87 0.77 -19.60
N ASN A 15 8.35 0.91 -18.37
CA ASN A 15 8.55 2.20 -17.72
C ASN A 15 9.52 3.09 -18.52
N LYS A 16 10.66 2.53 -18.94
CA LYS A 16 11.63 3.26 -19.78
C LYS A 16 11.01 3.69 -21.11
N TYR A 17 10.25 2.80 -21.74
CA TYR A 17 9.61 3.09 -23.02
C TYR A 17 8.57 4.21 -22.89
N LEU A 18 7.66 4.15 -21.91
CA LEU A 18 6.61 5.12 -21.72
C LEU A 18 7.18 6.50 -21.36
N ASN A 19 8.17 6.56 -20.47
CA ASN A 19 8.83 7.84 -20.14
C ASN A 19 9.52 8.47 -21.36
N ARG A 20 10.12 7.65 -22.24
CA ARG A 20 10.77 8.13 -23.48
C ARG A 20 9.79 8.79 -24.46
N ILE A 21 8.53 8.33 -24.48
CA ILE A 21 7.47 8.93 -25.32
C ILE A 21 6.67 10.00 -24.61
N GLY A 22 7.11 10.42 -23.43
CA GLY A 22 6.52 11.57 -22.70
C GLY A 22 5.33 11.22 -21.80
N ILE A 23 5.11 9.92 -21.47
CA ILE A 23 4.10 9.49 -20.50
C ILE A 23 4.77 9.34 -19.14
N PHE A 24 4.34 10.14 -18.16
CA PHE A 24 4.89 10.08 -16.80
C PHE A 24 4.44 8.78 -16.10
N CYS A 25 5.38 7.89 -15.87
CA CYS A 25 5.11 6.61 -15.23
C CYS A 25 6.20 6.22 -14.24
N GLN A 26 5.78 5.44 -13.26
CA GLN A 26 6.67 4.77 -12.29
C GLN A 26 6.30 3.30 -12.19
N TYR A 27 7.21 2.48 -11.67
CA TYR A 27 6.97 1.04 -11.50
C TYR A 27 7.18 0.62 -10.05
N ILE A 28 6.45 -0.43 -9.64
CA ILE A 28 6.56 -1.06 -8.33
C ILE A 28 6.78 -2.55 -8.48
N HIS A 29 7.78 -3.09 -7.80
CA HIS A 29 8.00 -4.53 -7.62
C HIS A 29 8.52 -4.84 -6.21
N SER A 30 8.81 -6.11 -5.92
CA SER A 30 9.19 -6.58 -4.57
C SER A 30 10.44 -5.91 -3.99
N ASP A 31 11.32 -5.39 -4.83
CA ASP A 31 12.61 -4.84 -4.41
C ASP A 31 12.57 -3.32 -4.14
N VAL A 32 11.43 -2.67 -4.43
CA VAL A 32 11.21 -1.26 -4.10
C VAL A 32 10.97 -1.13 -2.59
N GLU A 33 11.68 -0.23 -1.94
CA GLU A 33 11.55 0.00 -0.50
C GLU A 33 10.16 0.51 -0.10
N THR A 34 9.75 0.21 1.13
CA THR A 34 8.39 0.55 1.60
C THR A 34 8.09 2.04 1.55
N LEU A 35 9.05 2.88 1.91
CA LEU A 35 8.88 4.35 1.86
C LEU A 35 8.75 4.86 0.42
N GLU A 36 9.57 4.34 -0.49
CA GLU A 36 9.52 4.68 -1.90
C GLU A 36 8.17 4.26 -2.52
N ARG A 37 7.62 3.10 -2.15
CA ARG A 37 6.28 2.68 -2.59
C ARG A 37 5.20 3.65 -2.19
N VAL A 38 5.22 4.12 -0.94
CA VAL A 38 4.25 5.11 -0.45
C VAL A 38 4.33 6.38 -1.29
N GLN A 39 5.54 6.85 -1.59
CA GLN A 39 5.76 8.04 -2.40
C GLN A 39 5.28 7.86 -3.85
N ILE A 40 5.54 6.70 -4.46
CA ILE A 40 5.06 6.38 -5.82
C ILE A 40 3.52 6.38 -5.86
N ILE A 41 2.87 5.78 -4.86
CA ILE A 41 1.41 5.76 -4.76
C ILE A 41 0.85 7.17 -4.58
N GLU A 42 1.48 7.97 -3.75
CA GLU A 42 1.10 9.35 -3.53
C GLU A 42 1.25 10.20 -4.81
N ASN A 43 2.34 9.99 -5.56
CA ASN A 43 2.56 10.64 -6.86
C ASN A 43 1.45 10.29 -7.87
N LEU A 44 0.99 9.03 -7.89
CA LEU A 44 -0.14 8.62 -8.73
C LEU A 44 -1.44 9.31 -8.28
N ARG A 45 -1.71 9.37 -6.99
CA ARG A 45 -2.91 10.01 -6.44
C ARG A 45 -2.93 11.52 -6.65
N LYS A 46 -1.77 12.18 -6.57
CA LYS A 46 -1.59 13.60 -6.86
C LYS A 46 -1.59 13.94 -8.36
N GLY A 47 -1.56 12.92 -9.24
CA GLY A 47 -1.47 13.12 -10.68
C GLY A 47 -0.08 13.59 -11.15
N VAL A 48 0.96 13.41 -10.36
CA VAL A 48 2.36 13.65 -10.76
C VAL A 48 2.80 12.60 -11.78
N ILE A 49 2.27 11.39 -11.65
CA ILE A 49 2.41 10.32 -12.64
C ILE A 49 1.04 9.88 -13.14
N ASP A 50 0.96 9.52 -14.42
CA ASP A 50 -0.26 9.07 -15.07
C ASP A 50 -0.43 7.55 -14.98
N VAL A 51 0.68 6.82 -14.97
CA VAL A 51 0.72 5.36 -15.06
C VAL A 51 1.58 4.77 -13.95
N LEU A 52 1.00 3.79 -13.25
CA LEU A 52 1.72 2.93 -12.32
C LEU A 52 1.82 1.52 -12.90
N ILE A 53 3.04 1.01 -13.03
CA ILE A 53 3.35 -0.30 -13.59
C ILE A 53 3.77 -1.23 -12.44
N GLY A 54 3.28 -2.47 -12.44
CA GLY A 54 3.72 -3.43 -11.42
C GLY A 54 3.47 -4.88 -11.77
N VAL A 55 4.25 -5.77 -11.14
CA VAL A 55 4.16 -7.22 -11.38
C VAL A 55 3.00 -7.84 -10.62
N ASN A 56 2.77 -7.43 -9.39
CA ASN A 56 1.74 -7.98 -8.51
C ASN A 56 1.16 -6.88 -7.61
N LEU A 57 0.42 -5.97 -8.22
CA LEU A 57 -0.23 -4.86 -7.51
C LEU A 57 -1.34 -5.30 -6.54
N LEU A 58 -1.66 -6.62 -6.49
CA LEU A 58 -2.72 -7.16 -5.64
C LEU A 58 -2.32 -7.26 -4.16
N ARG A 59 -1.04 -7.51 -3.88
CA ARG A 59 -0.55 -7.75 -2.51
C ARG A 59 -0.47 -6.48 -1.66
N GLU A 60 -0.59 -5.32 -2.28
CA GLU A 60 -0.24 -4.05 -1.63
C GLU A 60 -1.44 -3.31 -1.01
N GLY A 61 -2.62 -3.94 -0.95
CA GLY A 61 -3.80 -3.34 -0.30
C GLY A 61 -4.22 -1.98 -0.87
N LEU A 62 -3.80 -1.66 -2.11
CA LEU A 62 -3.97 -0.35 -2.72
C LEU A 62 -5.44 0.03 -2.88
N ASP A 63 -5.84 1.12 -2.25
CA ASP A 63 -7.13 1.75 -2.43
C ASP A 63 -6.98 3.04 -3.24
N LEU A 64 -7.18 2.92 -4.55
CA LEU A 64 -6.95 3.98 -5.52
C LEU A 64 -8.24 4.31 -6.29
N PRO A 65 -9.17 5.07 -5.68
CA PRO A 65 -10.43 5.43 -6.34
C PRO A 65 -10.23 6.34 -7.57
N GLU A 66 -9.05 6.92 -7.72
CA GLU A 66 -8.67 7.78 -8.84
C GLU A 66 -8.34 6.99 -10.12
N VAL A 67 -8.16 5.66 -10.00
CA VAL A 67 -7.79 4.80 -11.13
C VAL A 67 -8.99 4.49 -12.01
N SER A 68 -9.02 5.07 -13.20
CA SER A 68 -10.06 4.86 -14.21
C SER A 68 -9.76 3.73 -15.19
N LEU A 69 -8.49 3.34 -15.35
CA LEU A 69 -8.08 2.32 -16.32
C LEU A 69 -7.09 1.34 -15.70
N VAL A 70 -7.39 0.05 -15.87
CA VAL A 70 -6.49 -1.05 -15.53
C VAL A 70 -6.16 -1.82 -16.81
N ALA A 71 -4.87 -1.94 -17.14
CA ALA A 71 -4.36 -2.73 -18.25
C ALA A 71 -3.65 -3.98 -17.72
N ILE A 72 -4.02 -5.13 -18.23
CA ILE A 72 -3.44 -6.42 -17.87
C ILE A 72 -2.72 -6.96 -19.10
N LEU A 73 -1.39 -6.94 -19.08
CA LEU A 73 -0.57 -7.47 -20.18
C LEU A 73 -0.41 -8.98 -20.04
N ASP A 74 -0.28 -9.69 -21.17
CA ASP A 74 -0.17 -11.16 -21.20
C ASP A 74 -1.26 -11.84 -20.35
N ALA A 75 -2.50 -11.43 -20.53
CA ALA A 75 -3.62 -11.94 -19.73
C ALA A 75 -3.94 -13.41 -20.02
N ASP A 76 -3.51 -13.92 -21.17
CA ASP A 76 -3.63 -15.31 -21.62
C ASP A 76 -2.54 -16.24 -21.10
N LYS A 77 -1.49 -15.73 -20.48
CA LYS A 77 -0.42 -16.55 -19.88
C LYS A 77 -0.90 -17.09 -18.53
N GLU A 78 -1.69 -18.17 -18.58
CA GLU A 78 -2.26 -18.78 -17.37
C GLU A 78 -1.20 -19.12 -16.31
N GLY A 79 -1.54 -18.85 -15.05
CA GLY A 79 -0.67 -19.07 -13.92
C GLY A 79 -1.17 -18.33 -12.69
N PHE A 80 -0.38 -18.33 -11.62
CA PHE A 80 -0.77 -17.71 -10.35
C PHE A 80 -1.20 -16.24 -10.48
N LEU A 81 -0.52 -15.46 -11.33
CA LEU A 81 -0.81 -14.04 -11.56
C LEU A 81 -1.93 -13.78 -12.57
N ARG A 82 -2.40 -14.80 -13.27
CA ARG A 82 -3.46 -14.73 -14.31
C ARG A 82 -4.57 -15.76 -14.08
N SER A 83 -4.68 -16.26 -12.86
CA SER A 83 -5.85 -17.06 -12.44
C SER A 83 -7.10 -16.19 -12.38
N THR A 84 -8.29 -16.79 -12.47
CA THR A 84 -9.59 -16.10 -12.33
C THR A 84 -9.63 -15.19 -11.11
N ARG A 85 -9.17 -15.68 -9.95
CA ARG A 85 -9.10 -14.87 -8.72
C ARG A 85 -8.20 -13.66 -8.87
N SER A 86 -7.02 -13.82 -9.46
CA SER A 86 -6.04 -12.76 -9.66
C SER A 86 -6.57 -11.70 -10.63
N LEU A 87 -7.14 -12.12 -11.75
CA LEU A 87 -7.75 -11.25 -12.76
C LEU A 87 -8.93 -10.47 -12.18
N THR A 88 -9.84 -11.14 -11.46
CA THR A 88 -10.99 -10.49 -10.81
C THR A 88 -10.54 -9.44 -9.77
N GLN A 89 -9.52 -9.73 -8.96
CA GLN A 89 -8.99 -8.77 -7.99
C GLN A 89 -8.34 -7.56 -8.67
N THR A 90 -7.61 -7.79 -9.75
CA THR A 90 -6.97 -6.72 -10.54
C THR A 90 -8.03 -5.86 -11.23
N ALA A 91 -9.02 -6.47 -11.86
CA ALA A 91 -10.15 -5.78 -12.46
C ALA A 91 -10.93 -4.95 -11.44
N GLY A 92 -11.11 -5.47 -10.23
CA GLY A 92 -11.76 -4.78 -9.11
C GLY A 92 -11.12 -3.46 -8.69
N ARG A 93 -9.85 -3.20 -9.07
CA ARG A 93 -9.20 -1.90 -8.83
C ARG A 93 -9.83 -0.76 -9.63
N ALA A 94 -10.33 -1.04 -10.84
CA ALA A 94 -11.05 -0.06 -11.64
C ALA A 94 -12.51 0.13 -11.18
N ALA A 95 -13.07 -0.81 -10.45
CA ALA A 95 -14.49 -0.81 -10.10
C ALA A 95 -14.91 0.33 -9.15
N ARG A 96 -13.96 1.03 -8.54
CA ARG A 96 -14.22 2.19 -7.66
C ARG A 96 -14.39 3.50 -8.42
N HIS A 97 -14.01 3.52 -9.68
CA HIS A 97 -14.15 4.69 -10.54
C HIS A 97 -15.42 4.57 -11.36
N VAL A 98 -16.23 5.64 -11.45
CA VAL A 98 -17.52 5.63 -12.18
C VAL A 98 -17.33 5.21 -13.65
N ASN A 99 -16.24 5.67 -14.27
CA ASN A 99 -15.87 5.32 -15.66
C ASN A 99 -14.76 4.25 -15.69
N GLY A 100 -14.72 3.36 -14.66
CA GLY A 100 -13.68 2.34 -14.55
C GLY A 100 -13.72 1.37 -15.74
N LYS A 101 -12.56 1.16 -16.37
CA LYS A 101 -12.36 0.27 -17.50
C LYS A 101 -11.19 -0.69 -17.25
N VAL A 102 -11.34 -1.92 -17.70
CA VAL A 102 -10.30 -2.93 -17.70
C VAL A 102 -10.02 -3.38 -19.12
N ILE A 103 -8.75 -3.44 -19.51
CA ILE A 103 -8.30 -3.96 -20.80
C ILE A 103 -7.37 -5.14 -20.53
N MET A 104 -7.72 -6.30 -21.03
CA MET A 104 -6.88 -7.49 -21.02
C MET A 104 -6.21 -7.65 -22.37
N TYR A 105 -4.89 -7.54 -22.43
CA TYR A 105 -4.11 -7.77 -23.64
C TYR A 105 -3.75 -9.25 -23.71
N ALA A 106 -4.19 -9.92 -24.76
CA ALA A 106 -4.07 -11.36 -24.92
C ALA A 106 -4.22 -11.74 -26.40
N ASP A 107 -3.57 -12.81 -26.82
CA ASP A 107 -3.72 -13.40 -28.16
C ASP A 107 -4.99 -14.27 -28.23
N GLN A 108 -5.38 -14.86 -27.12
CA GLN A 108 -6.57 -15.71 -27.01
C GLN A 108 -7.27 -15.53 -25.66
N ILE A 109 -8.56 -15.75 -25.64
CA ILE A 109 -9.34 -15.73 -24.39
C ILE A 109 -9.16 -17.10 -23.72
N THR A 110 -8.57 -17.08 -22.52
CA THR A 110 -8.43 -18.27 -21.67
C THR A 110 -9.68 -18.49 -20.82
N ARG A 111 -9.78 -19.67 -20.22
CA ARG A 111 -10.86 -19.98 -19.28
C ARG A 111 -10.90 -18.98 -18.13
N SER A 112 -9.76 -18.67 -17.53
CA SER A 112 -9.67 -17.71 -16.42
C SER A 112 -10.11 -16.30 -16.80
N MET A 113 -9.81 -15.88 -18.04
CA MET A 113 -10.30 -14.58 -18.56
C MET A 113 -11.80 -14.61 -18.76
N GLN A 114 -12.35 -15.68 -19.40
CA GLN A 114 -13.79 -15.78 -19.66
C GLN A 114 -14.59 -15.77 -18.35
N GLU A 115 -14.18 -16.57 -17.36
CA GLU A 115 -14.83 -16.60 -16.04
C GLU A 115 -14.80 -15.21 -15.37
N THR A 116 -13.70 -14.48 -15.49
CA THR A 116 -13.56 -13.11 -14.94
C THR A 116 -14.49 -12.13 -15.65
N ILE A 117 -14.60 -12.21 -16.98
CA ILE A 117 -15.46 -11.35 -17.79
C ILE A 117 -16.92 -11.61 -17.41
N ASP A 118 -17.33 -12.87 -17.38
CA ASP A 118 -18.71 -13.28 -17.11
C ASP A 118 -19.12 -12.86 -15.69
N GLU A 119 -18.28 -13.10 -14.69
CA GLU A 119 -18.56 -12.68 -13.33
C GLU A 119 -18.63 -11.16 -13.17
N THR A 120 -17.75 -10.43 -13.84
CA THR A 120 -17.74 -8.96 -13.80
C THR A 120 -19.00 -8.39 -14.46
N ASN A 121 -19.40 -8.93 -15.60
CA ASN A 121 -20.63 -8.53 -16.30
C ASN A 121 -21.85 -8.82 -15.46
N TYR A 122 -21.97 -10.03 -14.89
CA TYR A 122 -23.07 -10.40 -13.99
C TYR A 122 -23.20 -9.44 -12.80
N ARG A 123 -22.09 -9.13 -12.14
CA ARG A 123 -22.09 -8.19 -11.01
C ARG A 123 -22.51 -6.78 -11.43
N ARG A 124 -22.04 -6.32 -12.59
CA ARG A 124 -22.40 -5.01 -13.16
C ARG A 124 -23.88 -4.93 -13.49
N GLU A 125 -24.43 -5.93 -14.18
CA GLU A 125 -25.85 -5.97 -14.52
C GLU A 125 -26.73 -5.97 -13.27
N LYS A 126 -26.40 -6.79 -12.28
CA LYS A 126 -27.10 -6.83 -11.00
C LYS A 126 -27.07 -5.48 -10.29
N GLN A 127 -25.91 -4.80 -10.28
CA GLN A 127 -25.81 -3.48 -9.68
C GLN A 127 -26.58 -2.41 -10.43
N LEU A 128 -26.54 -2.43 -11.77
CA LEU A 128 -27.31 -1.48 -12.60
C LEU A 128 -28.81 -1.64 -12.38
N LYS A 129 -29.31 -2.89 -12.32
CA LYS A 129 -30.71 -3.17 -12.02
C LYS A 129 -31.10 -2.64 -10.64
N TYR A 130 -30.32 -2.94 -9.61
CA TYR A 130 -30.54 -2.43 -8.26
C TYR A 130 -30.54 -0.89 -8.21
N ASN A 131 -29.59 -0.24 -8.87
CA ASN A 131 -29.50 1.21 -8.94
C ASN A 131 -30.74 1.83 -9.60
N ALA A 132 -31.25 1.20 -10.70
CA ALA A 132 -32.45 1.66 -11.39
C ALA A 132 -33.71 1.52 -10.50
N GLU A 133 -33.87 0.38 -9.83
CA GLU A 133 -34.98 0.14 -8.91
C GLU A 133 -35.04 1.09 -7.72
N HIS A 134 -33.84 1.50 -7.21
CA HIS A 134 -33.73 2.37 -6.05
C HIS A 134 -33.41 3.83 -6.39
N HIS A 135 -33.44 4.21 -7.67
CA HIS A 135 -33.11 5.57 -8.15
C HIS A 135 -31.73 6.06 -7.68
N ILE A 136 -30.74 5.17 -7.61
CA ILE A 136 -29.37 5.49 -7.17
C ILE A 136 -28.54 5.91 -8.38
N THR A 137 -27.99 7.11 -8.35
CA THR A 137 -26.99 7.57 -9.34
C THR A 137 -25.59 7.35 -8.76
N PRO A 138 -24.73 6.52 -9.39
CA PRO A 138 -23.37 6.31 -8.93
C PRO A 138 -22.56 7.62 -8.90
N LYS A 139 -21.82 7.86 -7.83
CA LYS A 139 -20.95 9.04 -7.67
C LYS A 139 -19.52 8.60 -7.45
N GLN A 140 -18.59 9.39 -8.00
CA GLN A 140 -17.16 9.17 -7.79
C GLN A 140 -16.78 9.33 -6.32
N ILE A 141 -16.10 8.34 -5.77
CA ILE A 141 -15.53 8.43 -4.43
C ILE A 141 -14.35 9.40 -4.48
N LYS A 142 -14.40 10.44 -3.64
CA LYS A 142 -13.26 11.34 -3.41
C LYS A 142 -12.67 11.01 -2.05
N LYS A 143 -11.44 10.54 -2.03
CA LYS A 143 -10.70 10.28 -0.79
C LYS A 143 -9.66 11.38 -0.62
N THR A 144 -9.65 12.02 0.56
CA THR A 144 -8.59 12.97 0.91
C THR A 144 -7.23 12.29 0.79
N ILE A 145 -6.28 12.98 0.19
CA ILE A 145 -4.89 12.53 0.15
C ILE A 145 -4.30 12.99 1.48
N ASP A 146 -4.34 12.11 2.48
CA ASP A 146 -3.64 12.37 3.73
C ASP A 146 -2.14 12.30 3.45
N THR A 147 -1.51 13.45 3.45
CA THR A 147 -0.06 13.64 3.24
C THR A 147 0.77 13.10 4.41
N ASP A 148 0.13 12.50 5.39
CA ASP A 148 0.70 12.13 6.69
C ASP A 148 1.32 10.72 6.73
N LEU A 149 1.43 10.04 5.58
CA LEU A 149 2.06 8.71 5.51
C LEU A 149 3.60 8.75 5.43
N ILE A 150 4.20 9.94 5.32
CA ILE A 150 5.66 10.10 5.37
C ILE A 150 6.04 10.48 6.79
N PRO A 151 6.82 9.65 7.52
CA PRO A 151 7.37 10.03 8.81
C PRO A 151 8.30 11.24 8.62
N GLY A 152 7.83 12.43 8.97
CA GLY A 152 8.62 13.66 8.85
C GLY A 152 7.81 14.95 8.75
N ASN A 153 6.54 14.92 8.33
CA ASN A 153 5.73 16.13 8.21
C ASN A 153 4.24 15.95 8.56
N GLY A 154 3.84 14.89 9.19
CA GLY A 154 2.47 14.66 9.54
C GLY A 154 2.31 13.99 10.90
N LYS A 155 1.33 14.39 11.64
CA LYS A 155 0.92 13.76 12.87
C LYS A 155 0.59 12.31 12.58
N ALA A 156 1.51 11.39 12.92
CA ALA A 156 1.20 9.98 12.98
C ALA A 156 -0.10 9.82 13.78
N TYR A 157 -1.04 9.03 13.28
CA TYR A 157 -2.07 8.44 14.12
C TYR A 157 -1.35 7.47 15.07
N ILE A 158 -0.72 8.04 16.07
CA ILE A 158 -0.39 7.33 17.28
C ILE A 158 -1.68 7.46 18.10
N GLU A 159 -2.39 6.35 18.27
CA GLU A 159 -3.40 6.24 19.31
C GLU A 159 -2.85 6.91 20.55
N GLU A 160 -3.61 7.87 21.10
CA GLU A 160 -3.15 8.71 22.22
C GLU A 160 -2.86 7.93 23.51
N GLU A 161 -2.98 6.61 23.52
CA GLU A 161 -2.77 5.79 24.72
C GLU A 161 -1.31 5.45 25.05
N HIS A 162 -0.32 5.76 24.18
CA HIS A 162 1.07 5.41 24.46
C HIS A 162 2.08 6.55 24.34
N ARG A 163 1.64 7.81 24.48
CA ARG A 163 2.55 8.93 24.70
C ARG A 163 2.98 9.02 26.17
N HIS A 164 3.69 8.03 26.66
CA HIS A 164 4.41 8.20 27.90
C HIS A 164 5.85 7.70 27.74
N LEU A 165 6.76 8.64 27.95
CA LEU A 165 8.14 8.50 28.44
C LEU A 165 9.35 8.74 27.53
N VAL A 166 9.26 9.04 26.23
CA VAL A 166 10.49 9.24 25.46
C VAL A 166 10.79 10.70 25.06
N ALA A 167 9.86 11.62 25.26
CA ALA A 167 10.06 13.05 24.98
C ALA A 167 9.73 13.92 26.20
N ASP A 168 10.08 13.46 27.40
CA ASP A 168 9.93 14.29 28.57
C ASP A 168 11.17 15.19 28.71
N PRO A 169 11.01 16.53 28.69
CA PRO A 169 12.10 17.46 29.01
C PRO A 169 12.72 17.18 30.38
N VAL A 170 12.07 16.39 31.22
CA VAL A 170 12.55 15.97 32.55
C VAL A 170 13.85 15.15 32.47
N THR A 171 14.08 14.37 31.40
CA THR A 171 15.29 13.56 31.29
C THR A 171 16.58 14.37 31.04
N GLU A 172 16.44 15.63 30.63
CA GLU A 172 17.59 16.53 30.43
C GLU A 172 18.16 17.07 31.76
N TYR A 173 17.37 16.97 32.85
CA TYR A 173 17.76 17.42 34.19
C TYR A 173 17.97 16.29 35.19
N MET A 174 17.97 15.03 34.73
CA MET A 174 18.14 13.86 35.60
C MET A 174 19.59 13.56 35.87
N SER A 175 19.91 13.11 37.11
CA SER A 175 21.25 12.66 37.42
C SER A 175 21.60 11.35 36.70
N LYS A 176 22.88 11.11 36.41
CA LYS A 176 23.34 9.83 35.81
C LYS A 176 22.88 8.60 36.64
N ALA A 177 22.73 8.75 37.95
CA ALA A 177 22.27 7.70 38.85
C ALA A 177 20.78 7.36 38.61
N ASP A 178 19.93 8.36 38.32
CA ASP A 178 18.50 8.18 38.05
C ASP A 178 18.29 7.60 36.64
N ILE A 179 19.08 8.07 35.66
CA ILE A 179 19.04 7.50 34.30
C ILE A 179 19.44 6.01 34.33
N LYS A 180 20.41 5.63 35.14
CA LYS A 180 20.83 4.23 35.32
C LYS A 180 19.72 3.36 35.91
N LYS A 181 18.96 3.87 36.89
CA LYS A 181 17.81 3.16 37.47
C LYS A 181 16.71 2.94 36.43
N ILE A 182 16.41 3.98 35.64
CA ILE A 182 15.42 3.83 34.55
C ILE A 182 15.91 2.82 33.52
N TRP A 183 17.17 2.86 33.11
CA TRP A 183 17.75 1.87 32.19
C TRP A 183 17.61 0.44 32.71
N GLU A 184 17.89 0.20 34.01
CA GLU A 184 17.76 -1.13 34.61
C GLU A 184 16.29 -1.59 34.64
N SER A 185 15.33 -0.70 34.93
CA SER A 185 13.91 -1.02 34.93
C SER A 185 13.38 -1.29 33.51
N THR A 186 13.77 -0.51 32.51
CA THR A 186 13.42 -0.71 31.10
C THR A 186 13.99 -2.03 30.57
N LYS A 187 15.22 -2.38 30.95
CA LYS A 187 15.83 -3.67 30.62
C LYS A 187 15.06 -4.86 31.20
N ALA A 188 14.64 -4.76 32.45
CA ALA A 188 13.82 -5.80 33.10
C ALA A 188 12.45 -5.95 32.41
N ALA A 189 11.79 -4.83 32.08
CA ALA A 189 10.52 -4.83 31.36
C ALA A 189 10.65 -5.43 29.96
N MET A 190 11.71 -5.08 29.20
CA MET A 190 12.00 -5.67 27.89
C MET A 190 12.17 -7.19 27.98
N GLN A 191 12.92 -7.68 28.97
CA GLN A 191 13.11 -9.12 29.15
C GLN A 191 11.83 -9.84 29.52
N LYS A 192 10.93 -9.19 30.27
CA LYS A 192 9.61 -9.72 30.60
C LYS A 192 8.73 -9.80 29.36
N ALA A 193 8.61 -8.74 28.58
CA ALA A 193 7.85 -8.71 27.33
C ALA A 193 8.35 -9.78 26.33
N ALA A 194 9.68 -9.96 26.23
CA ALA A 194 10.26 -11.01 25.40
C ALA A 194 9.89 -12.43 25.86
N LYS A 195 9.79 -12.68 27.17
CA LYS A 195 9.34 -13.98 27.72
C LYS A 195 7.86 -14.24 27.50
N GLU A 196 7.06 -13.19 27.49
CA GLU A 196 5.61 -13.22 27.23
C GLU A 196 5.30 -13.26 25.72
N LEU A 197 6.35 -13.32 24.84
CA LEU A 197 6.27 -13.33 23.38
C LEU A 197 5.67 -12.07 22.78
N ASP A 198 5.61 -10.98 23.53
CA ASP A 198 5.23 -9.66 23.04
C ASP A 198 6.45 -8.99 22.40
N PHE A 199 6.71 -9.35 21.14
CA PHE A 199 7.89 -8.88 20.40
C PHE A 199 7.79 -7.39 20.02
N LEU A 200 6.58 -6.82 19.91
CA LEU A 200 6.41 -5.41 19.59
C LEU A 200 6.83 -4.55 20.80
N GLU A 201 6.33 -4.87 21.97
CA GLU A 201 6.67 -4.16 23.20
C GLU A 201 8.15 -4.39 23.57
N ALA A 202 8.66 -5.60 23.40
CA ALA A 202 10.08 -5.89 23.62
C ALA A 202 10.99 -5.07 22.68
N ALA A 203 10.63 -4.87 21.42
CA ALA A 203 11.37 -4.03 20.49
C ALA A 203 11.34 -2.55 20.89
N ARG A 204 10.18 -2.02 21.28
CA ARG A 204 10.03 -0.64 21.77
C ARG A 204 10.91 -0.37 22.98
N LEU A 205 10.84 -1.25 23.98
CA LEU A 205 11.64 -1.12 25.22
C LEU A 205 13.14 -1.26 24.96
N ARG A 206 13.55 -2.06 23.97
CA ARG A 206 14.95 -2.14 23.54
C ARG A 206 15.45 -0.82 22.98
N ASP A 207 14.66 -0.20 22.12
CA ASP A 207 15.03 1.07 21.49
C ASP A 207 15.10 2.20 22.53
N GLU A 208 14.20 2.21 23.50
CA GLU A 208 14.25 3.10 24.66
C GLU A 208 15.51 2.87 25.51
N MET A 209 15.87 1.63 25.76
CA MET A 209 17.10 1.27 26.49
C MET A 209 18.36 1.81 25.79
N TYR A 210 18.44 1.73 24.45
CA TYR A 210 19.56 2.28 23.69
C TYR A 210 19.66 3.81 23.79
N MET A 211 18.53 4.53 23.76
CA MET A 211 18.52 5.98 23.97
C MET A 211 19.01 6.40 25.36
N LEU A 212 18.62 5.63 26.38
CA LEU A 212 19.10 5.87 27.75
C LEU A 212 20.61 5.55 27.90
N GLU A 213 21.11 4.54 27.20
CA GLU A 213 22.51 4.17 27.19
C GLU A 213 23.41 5.25 26.53
N GLU A 214 22.92 5.90 25.46
CA GLU A 214 23.62 7.05 24.86
C GLU A 214 23.78 8.23 25.83
N LYS A 215 22.75 8.47 26.67
CA LYS A 215 22.79 9.53 27.68
C LYS A 215 23.66 9.21 28.89
N LEU A 216 24.05 7.95 29.08
CA LEU A 216 24.95 7.52 30.14
C LEU A 216 26.44 7.63 29.73
N LYS A 217 26.72 7.66 28.43
CA LYS A 217 28.07 7.89 27.89
C LYS A 217 28.46 9.35 28.01
#